data_5ee4a51c9236348acac2709e04b68506
#
_entry.id   5ee4a51c9236348acac2709e04b68506
#
_cell.length_a   1.000
_cell.length_b   1.000
_cell.length_c   1.000
_cell.angle_alpha   90.00
_cell.angle_beta   90.00
_cell.angle_gamma   90.00
#
_symmetry.space_group_name_H-M   'P 1'
#
loop_
_entity.id
_entity.type
_entity.pdbx_description
1 polymer ?
#
loop_
_entity_poly.entity_id
_entity_poly.type
_entity_poly.pdbx_seq_one_letter_code
_entity_poly.pdbx_strand_id
1 'polypeptide(L)'
;QDFLKKELDNYLHKNSDVADAIQQKIQLAEHERKAMAGIKKLARERAKKSSLHNKKLRDCRVHYNDQKKENRADSTLFITEGDSASGSITKTRDIKTQAVFSLRGKPLNSFGLSKKVVYENEEFNLLQAALNIETGIDDLRYNKIVIATDADVDGMHIRLLLITFFLQFFPELIKEGHVYILETPLFRVRNKKKTFYCYNEQERKDAIAEIGANAEITRFKGLGEISPNEFKHFIGEKMRLDPVILGKEVTIQDLLKYYMGKNTKERQDFIIENLRVEEDIIDA
;
A
#
# COMPACT_ATOMS: atom_id res chain seq x y z
N GLN A 1 -5.09 -24.89 -37.42
CA GLN A 1 -6.17 -24.41 -36.53
C GLN A 1 -7.35 -25.41 -36.50
N ASP A 2 -7.78 -25.98 -37.63
CA ASP A 2 -8.96 -26.85 -37.70
C ASP A 2 -8.77 -28.19 -37.00
N PHE A 3 -7.54 -28.74 -37.00
CA PHE A 3 -7.21 -29.93 -36.23
C PHE A 3 -7.41 -29.71 -34.72
N LEU A 4 -6.86 -28.61 -34.17
CA LEU A 4 -7.01 -28.29 -32.75
C LEU A 4 -8.45 -28.07 -32.35
N LYS A 5 -9.25 -27.40 -33.20
CA LYS A 5 -10.69 -27.21 -32.93
C LYS A 5 -11.43 -28.54 -32.85
N LYS A 6 -11.15 -29.45 -33.81
CA LYS A 6 -11.79 -30.75 -33.88
C LYS A 6 -11.42 -31.65 -32.69
N GLU A 7 -10.14 -31.65 -32.28
CA GLU A 7 -9.69 -32.42 -31.12
C GLU A 7 -10.22 -31.88 -29.81
N LEU A 8 -10.30 -30.53 -29.67
CA LEU A 8 -10.89 -29.88 -28.50
C LEU A 8 -12.40 -30.18 -28.43
N ASP A 9 -13.11 -30.10 -29.54
CA ASP A 9 -14.53 -30.42 -29.61
C ASP A 9 -14.81 -31.87 -29.22
N ASN A 10 -14.04 -32.80 -29.78
CA ASN A 10 -14.09 -34.21 -29.41
C ASN A 10 -13.78 -34.47 -27.91
N TYR A 11 -12.82 -33.72 -27.35
CA TYR A 11 -12.46 -33.84 -25.93
C TYR A 11 -13.61 -33.36 -25.03
N LEU A 12 -14.21 -32.21 -25.35
CA LEU A 12 -15.30 -31.65 -24.56
C LEU A 12 -16.58 -32.49 -24.64
N HIS A 13 -16.84 -33.10 -25.81
CA HIS A 13 -17.95 -34.05 -25.95
C HIS A 13 -17.77 -35.34 -25.12
N LYS A 14 -16.52 -35.81 -24.98
CA LYS A 14 -16.19 -36.97 -24.15
C LYS A 14 -16.16 -36.68 -22.64
N ASN A 15 -15.92 -35.43 -22.29
CA ASN A 15 -15.78 -34.98 -20.90
C ASN A 15 -16.78 -33.85 -20.61
N SER A 16 -18.06 -34.21 -20.50
CA SER A 16 -19.16 -33.24 -20.31
C SER A 16 -19.03 -32.43 -19.03
N ASP A 17 -18.49 -33.03 -17.94
CA ASP A 17 -18.21 -32.36 -16.67
C ASP A 17 -17.19 -31.22 -16.81
N VAL A 18 -16.17 -31.42 -17.64
CA VAL A 18 -15.19 -30.37 -17.96
C VAL A 18 -15.83 -29.26 -18.81
N ALA A 19 -16.66 -29.64 -19.79
CA ALA A 19 -17.37 -28.69 -20.62
C ALA A 19 -18.33 -27.82 -19.78
N ASP A 20 -19.08 -28.43 -18.87
CA ASP A 20 -20.00 -27.73 -17.95
C ASP A 20 -19.24 -26.80 -16.98
N ALA A 21 -18.12 -27.23 -16.44
CA ALA A 21 -17.28 -26.40 -15.57
C ALA A 21 -16.71 -25.17 -16.32
N ILE A 22 -16.26 -25.36 -17.56
CA ILE A 22 -15.80 -24.26 -18.42
C ILE A 22 -16.96 -23.30 -18.73
N GLN A 23 -18.13 -23.82 -19.08
CA GLN A 23 -19.30 -23.02 -19.38
C GLN A 23 -19.75 -22.18 -18.18
N GLN A 24 -19.81 -22.80 -16.98
CA GLN A 24 -20.12 -22.08 -15.75
C GLN A 24 -19.11 -20.95 -15.47
N LYS A 25 -17.82 -21.22 -15.66
CA LYS A 25 -16.77 -20.21 -15.49
C LYS A 25 -16.90 -19.05 -16.48
N ILE A 26 -17.23 -19.35 -17.73
CA ILE A 26 -17.47 -18.33 -18.76
C ILE A 26 -18.69 -17.47 -18.42
N GLN A 27 -19.80 -18.11 -18.02
CA GLN A 27 -21.01 -17.38 -17.60
C GLN A 27 -20.77 -16.49 -16.39
N LEU A 28 -20.05 -17.00 -15.39
CA LEU A 28 -19.67 -16.23 -14.19
C LEU A 28 -18.81 -15.02 -14.56
N ALA A 29 -17.77 -15.24 -15.37
CA ALA A 29 -16.86 -14.19 -15.84
C ALA A 29 -17.59 -13.13 -16.71
N GLU A 30 -18.55 -13.56 -17.54
CA GLU A 30 -19.36 -12.65 -18.34
C GLU A 30 -20.33 -11.82 -17.48
N HIS A 31 -20.95 -12.45 -16.49
CA HIS A 31 -21.80 -11.77 -15.52
C HIS A 31 -21.02 -10.73 -14.71
N GLU A 32 -19.86 -11.13 -14.20
CA GLU A 32 -18.93 -10.21 -13.50
C GLU A 32 -18.50 -9.05 -14.42
N ARG A 33 -18.14 -9.33 -15.67
CA ARG A 33 -17.74 -8.32 -16.64
C ARG A 33 -18.84 -7.31 -16.94
N LYS A 34 -20.09 -7.78 -17.12
CA LYS A 34 -21.28 -6.92 -17.35
C LYS A 34 -21.59 -6.08 -16.11
N ALA A 35 -21.57 -6.68 -14.93
CA ALA A 35 -21.76 -5.97 -13.66
C ALA A 35 -20.68 -4.90 -13.46
N MET A 36 -19.41 -5.23 -13.78
CA MET A 36 -18.27 -4.32 -13.68
C MET A 36 -18.31 -3.17 -14.67
N ALA A 37 -18.82 -3.39 -15.90
CA ALA A 37 -18.91 -2.33 -16.92
C ALA A 37 -19.80 -1.16 -16.48
N GLY A 38 -20.95 -1.46 -15.86
CA GLY A 38 -21.85 -0.45 -15.31
C GLY A 38 -21.21 0.31 -14.13
N ILE A 39 -20.52 -0.41 -13.24
CA ILE A 39 -19.87 0.16 -12.06
C ILE A 39 -18.67 1.01 -12.47
N LYS A 40 -17.84 0.53 -13.41
CA LYS A 40 -16.71 1.31 -13.96
C LYS A 40 -17.18 2.61 -14.60
N LYS A 41 -18.31 2.61 -15.31
CA LYS A 41 -18.89 3.84 -15.87
C LYS A 41 -19.29 4.82 -14.77
N LEU A 42 -20.00 4.35 -13.74
CA LEU A 42 -20.39 5.18 -12.59
C LEU A 42 -19.18 5.66 -11.77
N ALA A 43 -18.19 4.79 -11.56
CA ALA A 43 -16.94 5.14 -10.87
C ALA A 43 -16.14 6.19 -11.65
N ARG A 44 -16.02 6.05 -12.98
CA ARG A 44 -15.39 7.05 -13.85
C ARG A 44 -16.12 8.38 -13.87
N GLU A 45 -17.45 8.37 -13.89
CA GLU A 45 -18.24 9.60 -13.81
C GLU A 45 -18.07 10.29 -12.45
N ARG A 46 -18.02 9.53 -11.36
CA ARG A 46 -17.73 10.04 -10.02
C ARG A 46 -16.29 10.51 -9.91
N ALA A 47 -15.32 9.75 -10.41
CA ALA A 47 -13.92 10.12 -10.43
C ALA A 47 -13.66 11.36 -11.30
N LYS A 48 -14.31 11.51 -12.45
CA LYS A 48 -14.26 12.75 -13.24
C LYS A 48 -14.83 13.94 -12.50
N LYS A 49 -15.93 13.78 -11.79
CA LYS A 49 -16.52 14.83 -10.94
C LYS A 49 -15.63 15.15 -9.74
N SER A 50 -14.94 14.15 -9.16
CA SER A 50 -14.06 14.32 -8.01
C SER A 50 -12.60 14.59 -8.41
N SER A 51 -12.11 14.21 -9.60
CA SER A 51 -10.74 14.46 -10.04
C SER A 51 -10.46 15.94 -10.30
N LEU A 52 -11.48 16.70 -10.68
CA LEU A 52 -11.39 18.17 -10.69
C LEU A 52 -11.24 18.75 -9.27
N HIS A 53 -11.57 17.98 -8.21
CA HIS A 53 -11.53 18.39 -6.81
C HIS A 53 -11.14 17.26 -5.86
N ASN A 54 -10.23 16.34 -6.26
CA ASN A 54 -9.73 15.32 -5.33
C ASN A 54 -8.87 15.99 -4.25
N LYS A 55 -9.53 16.48 -3.20
CA LYS A 55 -8.88 17.14 -2.06
C LYS A 55 -7.86 16.24 -1.36
N LYS A 56 -7.91 14.92 -1.62
CA LYS A 56 -7.03 13.94 -1.01
C LYS A 56 -5.72 13.73 -1.76
N LEU A 57 -5.70 14.00 -3.07
CA LEU A 57 -4.50 13.85 -3.90
C LEU A 57 -3.80 15.20 -4.05
N ARG A 58 -2.55 15.26 -3.61
CA ARG A 58 -1.59 16.32 -3.93
C ARG A 58 -0.64 15.75 -4.97
N ASP A 59 -0.98 15.94 -6.23
CA ASP A 59 -0.30 15.31 -7.37
C ASP A 59 1.10 15.85 -7.63
N CYS A 60 1.88 15.10 -8.41
CA CYS A 60 3.18 15.52 -8.96
C CYS A 60 3.09 15.87 -10.45
N ARG A 61 4.18 16.33 -11.03
CA ARG A 61 4.23 16.79 -12.43
C ARG A 61 4.66 15.70 -13.41
N VAL A 62 5.37 14.70 -12.95
CA VAL A 62 5.91 13.60 -13.75
C VAL A 62 5.28 12.29 -13.29
N HIS A 63 4.67 11.59 -14.23
CA HIS A 63 4.01 10.30 -13.95
C HIS A 63 4.74 9.15 -14.64
N TYR A 64 4.59 7.93 -14.12
CA TYR A 64 5.24 6.73 -14.63
C TYR A 64 4.79 6.37 -16.05
N ASN A 65 3.51 6.58 -16.35
CA ASN A 65 2.94 6.36 -17.68
C ASN A 65 3.33 7.43 -18.72
N ASP A 66 3.99 8.52 -18.34
CA ASP A 66 4.51 9.52 -19.27
C ASP A 66 5.88 9.11 -19.84
N GLN A 67 5.85 8.33 -20.92
CA GLN A 67 7.07 7.78 -21.55
C GLN A 67 8.05 8.84 -22.06
N LYS A 68 7.62 10.09 -22.19
CA LYS A 68 8.48 11.21 -22.68
C LYS A 68 9.34 11.82 -21.58
N LYS A 69 9.10 11.48 -20.32
CA LYS A 69 9.82 12.03 -19.17
C LYS A 69 10.93 11.09 -18.70
N GLU A 70 12.15 11.61 -18.62
CA GLU A 70 13.33 10.83 -18.19
C GLU A 70 13.20 10.31 -16.76
N ASN A 71 12.67 11.13 -15.83
CA ASN A 71 12.54 10.78 -14.40
C ASN A 71 11.19 10.14 -14.07
N ARG A 72 10.50 9.52 -15.02
CA ARG A 72 9.24 8.83 -14.76
C ARG A 72 9.38 7.69 -13.74
N ALA A 73 10.54 7.03 -13.70
CA ALA A 73 10.85 5.96 -12.75
C ALA A 73 10.93 6.43 -11.29
N ASP A 74 11.13 7.74 -11.06
CA ASP A 74 11.17 8.33 -9.71
C ASP A 74 9.77 8.70 -9.20
N SER A 75 8.74 8.62 -10.06
CA SER A 75 7.37 8.97 -9.68
C SER A 75 6.88 8.12 -8.51
N THR A 76 6.48 8.79 -7.43
CA THR A 76 6.15 8.17 -6.15
C THR A 76 4.83 8.72 -5.63
N LEU A 77 3.93 7.84 -5.21
CA LEU A 77 2.73 8.21 -4.46
C LEU A 77 2.89 7.78 -3.01
N PHE A 78 2.92 8.73 -2.09
CA PHE A 78 2.83 8.46 -0.66
C PHE A 78 1.36 8.34 -0.25
N ILE A 79 0.97 7.22 0.35
CA ILE A 79 -0.35 7.03 0.96
C ILE A 79 -0.18 7.23 2.46
N THR A 80 -0.83 8.26 3.01
CA THR A 80 -0.67 8.67 4.41
C THR A 80 -1.95 8.49 5.21
N GLU A 81 -1.77 8.32 6.52
CA GLU A 81 -2.86 8.36 7.48
C GLU A 81 -3.19 9.80 7.87
N GLY A 82 -4.33 10.29 7.38
CA GLY A 82 -4.84 11.60 7.75
C GLY A 82 -4.08 12.80 7.20
N ASP A 83 -4.58 13.98 7.55
CA ASP A 83 -4.11 15.24 6.97
C ASP A 83 -2.81 15.76 7.61
N SER A 84 -2.47 15.36 8.84
CA SER A 84 -1.27 15.85 9.55
C SER A 84 0.01 15.34 8.88
N ALA A 85 0.16 14.01 8.72
CA ALA A 85 1.28 13.39 8.02
C ALA A 85 1.33 13.83 6.56
N SER A 86 0.16 13.86 5.89
CA SER A 86 0.01 14.37 4.53
C SER A 86 0.53 15.80 4.38
N GLY A 87 0.22 16.67 5.34
CA GLY A 87 0.66 18.06 5.35
C GLY A 87 2.18 18.20 5.46
N SER A 88 2.82 17.41 6.30
CA SER A 88 4.28 17.42 6.47
C SER A 88 5.00 16.96 5.20
N ILE A 89 4.57 15.85 4.59
CA ILE A 89 5.14 15.36 3.34
C ILE A 89 4.88 16.34 2.19
N THR A 90 3.65 16.87 2.07
CA THR A 90 3.27 17.81 1.00
C THR A 90 4.14 19.07 0.99
N LYS A 91 4.54 19.57 2.18
CA LYS A 91 5.38 20.78 2.28
C LYS A 91 6.83 20.54 1.85
N THR A 92 7.33 19.32 1.91
CA THR A 92 8.75 19.00 1.75
C THR A 92 9.08 18.09 0.58
N ARG A 93 8.06 17.49 -0.04
CA ARG A 93 8.19 16.60 -1.20
C ARG A 93 8.80 17.28 -2.43
N ASP A 94 9.40 16.51 -3.29
CA ASP A 94 9.69 16.97 -4.65
C ASP A 94 8.38 16.99 -5.47
N ILE A 95 7.91 18.19 -5.79
CA ILE A 95 6.68 18.40 -6.57
C ILE A 95 6.79 17.79 -7.99
N LYS A 96 8.00 17.58 -8.50
CA LYS A 96 8.18 17.00 -9.83
C LYS A 96 7.77 15.53 -9.86
N THR A 97 8.22 14.75 -8.89
CA THR A 97 8.11 13.28 -8.91
C THR A 97 7.32 12.67 -7.75
N GLN A 98 7.02 13.44 -6.69
CA GLN A 98 6.37 12.92 -5.49
C GLN A 98 4.95 13.47 -5.34
N ALA A 99 3.98 12.58 -5.22
CA ALA A 99 2.58 12.86 -4.94
C ALA A 99 2.19 12.33 -3.55
N VAL A 100 1.12 12.87 -2.97
CA VAL A 100 0.61 12.45 -1.66
C VAL A 100 -0.89 12.20 -1.76
N PHE A 101 -1.33 11.07 -1.23
CA PHE A 101 -2.74 10.71 -1.08
C PHE A 101 -3.06 10.54 0.41
N SER A 102 -3.99 11.34 0.93
CA SER A 102 -4.41 11.30 2.33
C SER A 102 -5.63 10.39 2.50
N LEU A 103 -5.50 9.33 3.31
CA LEU A 103 -6.62 8.51 3.74
C LEU A 103 -7.45 9.23 4.81
N ARG A 104 -8.73 8.96 4.86
CA ARG A 104 -9.62 9.43 5.92
C ARG A 104 -9.94 8.27 6.88
N GLY A 105 -9.03 8.06 7.83
CA GLY A 105 -9.16 6.97 8.82
C GLY A 105 -8.79 5.59 8.23
N LYS A 106 -9.18 4.53 8.93
CA LYS A 106 -8.88 3.15 8.53
C LYS A 106 -9.68 2.75 7.29
N PRO A 107 -9.05 2.27 6.22
CA PRO A 107 -9.75 1.77 5.06
C PRO A 107 -10.54 0.49 5.35
N LEU A 108 -11.50 0.18 4.49
CA LEU A 108 -12.32 -1.01 4.59
C LEU A 108 -11.46 -2.28 4.50
N ASN A 109 -11.72 -3.28 5.36
CA ASN A 109 -11.17 -4.62 5.15
C ASN A 109 -11.78 -5.24 3.89
N SER A 110 -10.98 -5.31 2.84
CA SER A 110 -11.41 -5.77 1.52
C SER A 110 -11.39 -7.29 1.34
N PHE A 111 -10.89 -8.05 2.33
CA PHE A 111 -10.83 -9.50 2.26
C PHE A 111 -12.23 -10.13 2.12
N GLY A 112 -12.38 -11.00 1.12
CA GLY A 112 -13.64 -11.70 0.84
C GLY A 112 -14.75 -10.81 0.26
N LEU A 113 -14.49 -9.54 0.04
CA LEU A 113 -15.45 -8.64 -0.62
C LEU A 113 -15.37 -8.76 -2.15
N SER A 114 -16.52 -8.55 -2.81
CA SER A 114 -16.55 -8.49 -4.27
C SER A 114 -15.94 -7.17 -4.77
N LYS A 115 -15.41 -7.18 -5.99
CA LYS A 115 -14.93 -5.95 -6.66
C LYS A 115 -15.97 -4.84 -6.64
N LYS A 116 -17.25 -5.17 -6.73
CA LYS A 116 -18.36 -4.19 -6.69
C LYS A 116 -18.33 -3.36 -5.41
N VAL A 117 -18.28 -4.01 -4.25
CA VAL A 117 -18.29 -3.34 -2.94
C VAL A 117 -17.07 -2.44 -2.78
N VAL A 118 -15.91 -2.91 -3.24
CA VAL A 118 -14.65 -2.15 -3.17
C VAL A 118 -14.70 -0.92 -4.09
N TYR A 119 -15.27 -1.03 -5.29
CA TYR A 119 -15.43 0.11 -6.20
C TYR A 119 -16.51 1.11 -5.72
N GLU A 120 -17.46 0.67 -4.91
CA GLU A 120 -18.45 1.56 -4.29
C GLU A 120 -17.88 2.30 -3.06
N ASN A 121 -16.79 1.78 -2.46
CA ASN A 121 -16.12 2.46 -1.36
C ASN A 121 -15.37 3.70 -1.87
N GLU A 122 -15.65 4.85 -1.28
CA GLU A 122 -15.10 6.14 -1.73
C GLU A 122 -13.58 6.20 -1.66
N GLU A 123 -12.98 5.71 -0.55
CA GLU A 123 -11.52 5.75 -0.34
C GLU A 123 -10.80 4.93 -1.41
N PHE A 124 -11.22 3.67 -1.61
CA PHE A 124 -10.61 2.81 -2.61
C PHE A 124 -10.90 3.25 -4.04
N ASN A 125 -12.06 3.83 -4.30
CA ASN A 125 -12.38 4.39 -5.61
C ASN A 125 -11.44 5.55 -5.95
N LEU A 126 -11.26 6.50 -5.01
CA LEU A 126 -10.35 7.63 -5.19
C LEU A 126 -8.89 7.20 -5.30
N LEU A 127 -8.46 6.16 -4.55
CA LEU A 127 -7.11 5.62 -4.63
C LEU A 127 -6.87 4.93 -5.98
N GLN A 128 -7.81 4.12 -6.47
CA GLN A 128 -7.72 3.50 -7.80
C GLN A 128 -7.63 4.55 -8.91
N ALA A 129 -8.46 5.58 -8.83
CA ALA A 129 -8.42 6.70 -9.77
C ALA A 129 -7.10 7.48 -9.71
N ALA A 130 -6.55 7.70 -8.51
CA ALA A 130 -5.24 8.35 -8.33
C ALA A 130 -4.12 7.53 -8.95
N LEU A 131 -4.14 6.20 -8.77
CA LEU A 131 -3.15 5.27 -9.32
C LEU A 131 -3.37 4.97 -10.82
N ASN A 132 -4.56 5.24 -11.36
CA ASN A 132 -5.01 4.89 -12.71
C ASN A 132 -4.99 3.36 -12.97
N ILE A 133 -5.46 2.58 -11.99
CA ILE A 133 -5.47 1.11 -12.04
C ILE A 133 -6.88 0.51 -12.19
N GLU A 134 -7.88 1.30 -12.55
CA GLU A 134 -9.28 0.84 -12.67
C GLU A 134 -9.44 -0.27 -13.72
N THR A 135 -8.62 -0.25 -14.78
CA THR A 135 -8.67 -1.21 -15.89
C THR A 135 -7.53 -2.21 -15.90
N GLY A 136 -6.55 -2.06 -15.04
CA GLY A 136 -5.31 -2.85 -14.97
C GLY A 136 -4.14 -1.95 -14.60
N ILE A 137 -2.92 -2.48 -14.56
CA ILE A 137 -1.72 -1.75 -14.15
C ILE A 137 -0.91 -1.18 -15.32
N ASP A 138 -1.28 -1.46 -16.58
CA ASP A 138 -0.53 -1.06 -17.78
C ASP A 138 -0.32 0.46 -17.87
N ASP A 139 -1.29 1.23 -17.40
CA ASP A 139 -1.26 2.69 -17.35
C ASP A 139 -0.97 3.24 -15.95
N LEU A 140 -0.24 2.47 -15.13
CA LEU A 140 0.09 2.87 -13.76
C LEU A 140 0.73 4.26 -13.72
N ARG A 141 0.19 5.12 -12.85
CA ARG A 141 0.54 6.53 -12.80
C ARG A 141 1.80 6.83 -11.99
N TYR A 142 2.12 6.01 -10.99
CA TYR A 142 3.29 6.17 -10.14
C TYR A 142 4.07 4.87 -10.07
N ASN A 143 5.38 4.94 -10.31
CA ASN A 143 6.25 3.77 -10.25
C ASN A 143 6.36 3.19 -8.84
N LYS A 144 6.38 4.07 -7.82
CA LYS A 144 6.46 3.67 -6.41
C LYS A 144 5.18 4.06 -5.68
N ILE A 145 4.53 3.10 -5.06
CA ILE A 145 3.38 3.28 -4.18
C ILE A 145 3.89 3.04 -2.77
N VAL A 146 4.02 4.11 -1.99
CA VAL A 146 4.68 4.08 -0.68
C VAL A 146 3.63 4.27 0.41
N ILE A 147 3.44 3.25 1.24
CA ILE A 147 2.57 3.32 2.41
C ILE A 147 3.34 4.02 3.53
N ALA A 148 2.92 5.21 3.89
CA ALA A 148 3.52 6.07 4.90
C ALA A 148 2.53 6.28 6.05
N THR A 149 2.55 5.38 7.01
CA THR A 149 1.69 5.39 8.21
C THR A 149 2.54 5.46 9.47
N ASP A 150 1.92 5.84 10.58
CA ASP A 150 2.56 5.91 11.87
C ASP A 150 3.14 4.55 12.30
N ALA A 151 4.15 4.57 13.17
CA ALA A 151 4.81 3.35 13.68
C ALA A 151 4.05 2.72 14.87
N ASP A 152 2.79 3.05 15.02
CA ASP A 152 1.91 2.53 16.07
C ASP A 152 1.00 1.38 15.57
N VAL A 153 0.16 0.87 16.47
CA VAL A 153 -0.76 -0.25 16.19
C VAL A 153 -1.78 0.12 15.09
N ASP A 154 -2.25 1.36 15.09
CA ASP A 154 -3.23 1.84 14.11
C ASP A 154 -2.61 1.98 12.72
N GLY A 155 -1.41 2.53 12.64
CA GLY A 155 -0.65 2.61 11.38
C GLY A 155 -0.30 1.23 10.82
N MET A 156 0.07 0.26 11.67
CA MET A 156 0.29 -1.14 11.25
C MET A 156 -0.99 -1.77 10.70
N HIS A 157 -2.14 -1.49 11.33
CA HIS A 157 -3.43 -1.97 10.84
C HIS A 157 -3.78 -1.36 9.47
N ILE A 158 -3.57 -0.07 9.27
CA ILE A 158 -3.79 0.59 7.97
C ILE A 158 -2.89 0.00 6.89
N ARG A 159 -1.61 -0.26 7.18
CA ARG A 159 -0.68 -0.97 6.26
C ARG A 159 -1.28 -2.31 5.83
N LEU A 160 -1.72 -3.12 6.79
CA LEU A 160 -2.29 -4.43 6.51
C LEU A 160 -3.57 -4.35 5.66
N LEU A 161 -4.45 -3.39 5.91
CA LEU A 161 -5.66 -3.17 5.12
C LEU A 161 -5.34 -2.76 3.68
N LEU A 162 -4.36 -1.88 3.47
CA LEU A 162 -3.91 -1.47 2.14
C LEU A 162 -3.22 -2.61 1.38
N ILE A 163 -2.34 -3.35 2.04
CA ILE A 163 -1.68 -4.54 1.45
C ILE A 163 -2.73 -5.59 1.07
N THR A 164 -3.74 -5.81 1.92
CA THR A 164 -4.87 -6.71 1.63
C THR A 164 -5.62 -6.29 0.36
N PHE A 165 -5.89 -5.00 0.23
CA PHE A 165 -6.53 -4.44 -0.96
C PHE A 165 -5.69 -4.68 -2.23
N PHE A 166 -4.39 -4.40 -2.19
CA PHE A 166 -3.50 -4.62 -3.33
C PHE A 166 -3.37 -6.12 -3.65
N LEU A 167 -3.15 -6.98 -2.66
CA LEU A 167 -3.01 -8.43 -2.86
C LEU A 167 -4.27 -9.06 -3.46
N GLN A 168 -5.45 -8.63 -3.04
CA GLN A 168 -6.70 -9.22 -3.48
C GLN A 168 -7.13 -8.76 -4.87
N PHE A 169 -6.91 -7.49 -5.21
CA PHE A 169 -7.47 -6.90 -6.43
C PHE A 169 -6.43 -6.51 -7.48
N PHE A 170 -5.18 -6.28 -7.07
CA PHE A 170 -4.07 -5.82 -7.90
C PHE A 170 -2.75 -6.50 -7.52
N PRO A 171 -2.70 -7.86 -7.44
CA PRO A 171 -1.49 -8.58 -7.01
C PRO A 171 -0.28 -8.31 -7.90
N GLU A 172 -0.51 -7.90 -9.15
CA GLU A 172 0.54 -7.53 -10.11
C GLU A 172 1.37 -6.36 -9.60
N LEU A 173 0.77 -5.37 -8.90
CA LEU A 173 1.51 -4.24 -8.32
C LEU A 173 2.60 -4.68 -7.33
N ILE A 174 2.34 -5.76 -6.58
CA ILE A 174 3.31 -6.31 -5.63
C ILE A 174 4.31 -7.21 -6.35
N LYS A 175 3.86 -8.03 -7.30
CA LYS A 175 4.74 -8.92 -8.07
C LYS A 175 5.75 -8.14 -8.91
N GLU A 176 5.36 -7.00 -9.46
CA GLU A 176 6.21 -6.11 -10.25
C GLU A 176 7.03 -5.12 -9.41
N GLY A 177 6.86 -5.18 -8.08
CA GLY A 177 7.70 -4.41 -7.14
C GLY A 177 7.34 -2.93 -7.05
N HIS A 178 6.08 -2.57 -7.19
CA HIS A 178 5.61 -1.18 -7.11
C HIS A 178 5.20 -0.74 -5.70
N VAL A 179 4.98 -1.68 -4.75
CA VAL A 179 4.44 -1.36 -3.42
C VAL A 179 5.53 -1.43 -2.36
N TYR A 180 5.64 -0.37 -1.56
CA TYR A 180 6.65 -0.21 -0.52
C TYR A 180 6.03 0.30 0.78
N ILE A 181 6.73 0.07 1.89
CA ILE A 181 6.48 0.68 3.19
C ILE A 181 7.59 1.70 3.44
N LEU A 182 7.23 2.92 3.84
CA LEU A 182 8.20 3.93 4.26
C LEU A 182 8.71 3.58 5.66
N GLU A 183 10.01 3.36 5.78
CA GLU A 183 10.65 3.37 7.09
C GLU A 183 10.83 4.80 7.58
N THR A 184 10.33 5.08 8.78
CA THR A 184 10.50 6.36 9.45
C THR A 184 11.30 6.17 10.73
N PRO A 185 12.11 7.17 11.14
CA PRO A 185 12.89 7.04 12.34
C PRO A 185 11.98 6.95 13.56
N LEU A 186 12.36 6.07 14.50
CA LEU A 186 11.71 5.92 15.79
C LEU A 186 12.27 6.90 16.82
N PHE A 187 13.55 7.28 16.67
CA PHE A 187 14.22 8.17 17.61
C PHE A 187 15.03 9.25 16.88
N ARG A 188 15.11 10.40 17.52
CA ARG A 188 16.09 11.44 17.21
C ARG A 188 17.01 11.60 18.38
N VAL A 189 18.32 11.43 18.16
CA VAL A 189 19.38 11.65 19.15
C VAL A 189 20.22 12.82 18.69
N ARG A 190 20.28 13.90 19.48
CA ARG A 190 20.96 15.11 19.06
C ARG A 190 21.70 15.81 20.21
N ASN A 191 22.66 16.64 19.82
CA ASN A 191 23.21 17.71 20.63
C ASN A 191 23.25 19.02 19.83
N LYS A 192 23.89 20.07 20.35
CA LYS A 192 24.02 21.35 19.64
C LYS A 192 24.77 21.29 18.31
N LYS A 193 25.52 20.21 18.02
CA LYS A 193 26.40 20.08 16.86
C LYS A 193 25.95 18.99 15.87
N LYS A 194 25.36 17.90 16.37
CA LYS A 194 25.01 16.71 15.57
C LYS A 194 23.59 16.27 15.86
N THR A 195 22.93 15.74 14.83
CA THR A 195 21.60 15.10 14.94
C THR A 195 21.67 13.77 14.20
N PHE A 196 21.21 12.70 14.88
CA PHE A 196 21.04 11.37 14.32
C PHE A 196 19.57 10.99 14.35
N TYR A 197 19.14 10.34 13.29
CA TYR A 197 17.81 9.72 13.20
C TYR A 197 17.99 8.21 13.20
N CYS A 198 17.38 7.55 14.17
CA CYS A 198 17.59 6.14 14.45
C CYS A 198 16.30 5.37 14.19
N TYR A 199 16.39 4.28 13.46
CA TYR A 199 15.26 3.46 13.02
C TYR A 199 15.05 2.22 13.89
N ASN A 200 16.02 1.93 14.76
CA ASN A 200 15.97 0.84 15.73
C ASN A 200 16.76 1.18 16.99
N GLU A 201 16.64 0.32 18.00
CA GLU A 201 17.33 0.48 19.29
C GLU A 201 18.86 0.41 19.17
N GLN A 202 19.41 -0.38 18.23
CA GLN A 202 20.85 -0.45 18.03
C GLN A 202 21.38 0.87 17.50
N GLU A 203 20.77 1.44 16.46
CA GLU A 203 21.15 2.75 15.94
C GLU A 203 21.04 3.84 17.00
N ARG A 204 20.05 3.75 17.90
CA ARG A 204 19.90 4.67 19.03
C ARG A 204 21.08 4.59 19.99
N LYS A 205 21.47 3.38 20.39
CA LYS A 205 22.62 3.16 21.30
C LYS A 205 23.92 3.67 20.68
N ASP A 206 24.14 3.39 19.40
CA ASP A 206 25.34 3.84 18.68
C ASP A 206 25.39 5.37 18.59
N ALA A 207 24.26 6.01 18.31
CA ALA A 207 24.15 7.47 18.27
C ALA A 207 24.40 8.12 19.64
N ILE A 208 23.91 7.52 20.72
CA ILE A 208 24.14 7.99 22.10
C ILE A 208 25.64 7.87 22.43
N ALA A 209 26.28 6.75 22.08
CA ALA A 209 27.73 6.54 22.30
C ALA A 209 28.57 7.58 21.54
N GLU A 210 28.16 7.95 20.31
CA GLU A 210 28.87 8.95 19.51
C GLU A 210 28.70 10.37 20.03
N ILE A 211 27.48 10.72 20.50
CA ILE A 211 27.18 12.07 21.02
C ILE A 211 27.73 12.29 22.43
N GLY A 212 27.71 11.25 23.26
CA GLY A 212 28.17 11.28 24.66
C GLY A 212 27.11 11.84 25.64
N ALA A 213 27.57 12.25 26.82
CA ALA A 213 26.74 12.58 27.98
C ALA A 213 25.67 13.71 27.79
N ASN A 214 25.75 14.47 26.69
CA ASN A 214 24.83 15.59 26.43
C ASN A 214 23.82 15.24 25.29
N ALA A 215 23.51 13.95 25.10
CA ALA A 215 22.56 13.50 24.10
C ALA A 215 21.11 13.82 24.54
N GLU A 216 20.40 14.61 23.75
CA GLU A 216 18.96 14.80 23.86
C GLU A 216 18.28 13.74 22.98
N ILE A 217 17.39 12.93 23.58
CA ILE A 217 16.71 11.84 22.89
C ILE A 217 15.22 12.21 22.76
N THR A 218 14.69 12.11 21.56
CA THR A 218 13.24 12.27 21.28
C THR A 218 12.74 10.99 20.64
N ARG A 219 11.67 10.39 21.15
CA ARG A 219 10.96 9.28 20.51
C ARG A 219 9.82 9.84 19.65
N PHE A 220 9.75 9.41 18.40
CA PHE A 220 8.63 9.73 17.50
C PHE A 220 7.57 8.63 17.61
N LYS A 221 6.33 8.99 17.90
CA LYS A 221 5.19 8.08 17.96
C LYS A 221 4.42 8.07 16.65
N GLY A 222 4.37 9.21 15.95
CA GLY A 222 3.69 9.35 14.69
C GLY A 222 4.39 10.31 13.74
N LEU A 223 4.06 10.19 12.44
CA LEU A 223 4.62 11.01 11.37
C LEU A 223 4.32 12.51 11.55
N GLY A 224 3.21 12.83 12.21
CA GLY A 224 2.82 14.21 12.52
C GLY A 224 3.74 14.93 13.51
N GLU A 225 4.52 14.17 14.29
CA GLU A 225 5.49 14.73 15.26
C GLU A 225 6.80 15.15 14.61
N ILE A 226 7.06 14.65 13.40
CA ILE A 226 8.25 14.98 12.63
C ILE A 226 8.01 16.30 11.91
N SER A 227 8.85 17.30 12.19
CA SER A 227 8.72 18.58 11.52
C SER A 227 8.95 18.47 10.01
N PRO A 228 8.31 19.33 9.17
CA PRO A 228 8.51 19.28 7.73
C PRO A 228 9.99 19.34 7.30
N ASN A 229 10.82 20.13 7.97
CA ASN A 229 12.24 20.24 7.65
C ASN A 229 13.00 18.93 7.90
N GLU A 230 12.62 18.18 8.93
CA GLU A 230 13.18 16.86 9.22
C GLU A 230 12.68 15.82 8.22
N PHE A 231 11.39 15.89 7.84
CA PHE A 231 10.79 14.96 6.89
C PHE A 231 11.52 14.92 5.54
N LYS A 232 12.07 16.04 5.11
CA LYS A 232 12.86 16.12 3.87
C LYS A 232 14.02 15.12 3.82
N HIS A 233 14.60 14.76 4.97
CA HIS A 233 15.68 13.78 5.04
C HIS A 233 15.19 12.34 4.80
N PHE A 234 13.91 12.05 5.06
CA PHE A 234 13.34 10.70 5.03
C PHE A 234 12.64 10.36 3.72
N ILE A 235 12.26 11.37 2.93
CA ILE A 235 11.58 11.20 1.64
C ILE A 235 12.43 11.63 0.44
N GLY A 236 13.69 12.05 0.68
CA GLY A 236 14.67 12.43 -0.36
C GLY A 236 15.48 11.22 -0.86
N GLU A 237 16.70 11.49 -1.34
CA GLU A 237 17.60 10.48 -1.91
C GLU A 237 17.95 9.34 -0.95
N LYS A 238 17.92 9.60 0.36
CA LYS A 238 18.20 8.62 1.42
C LYS A 238 16.95 7.95 1.99
N MET A 239 15.85 8.03 1.27
CA MET A 239 14.59 7.39 1.67
C MET A 239 14.78 5.89 1.83
N ARG A 240 14.40 5.37 3.00
CA ARG A 240 14.41 3.93 3.28
C ARG A 240 13.04 3.35 2.95
N LEU A 241 13.02 2.39 2.05
CA LEU A 241 11.80 1.74 1.58
C LEU A 241 11.91 0.23 1.74
N ASP A 242 10.97 -0.36 2.46
CA ASP A 242 10.79 -1.80 2.52
C ASP A 242 9.87 -2.26 1.38
N PRO A 243 10.35 -3.06 0.43
CA PRO A 243 9.50 -3.60 -0.61
C PRO A 243 8.51 -4.61 -0.03
N VAL A 244 7.26 -4.52 -0.44
CA VAL A 244 6.27 -5.56 -0.16
C VAL A 244 6.51 -6.71 -1.13
N ILE A 245 6.97 -7.86 -0.62
CA ILE A 245 7.29 -9.03 -1.43
C ILE A 245 6.41 -10.22 -1.05
N LEU A 246 6.16 -11.11 -2.01
CA LEU A 246 5.46 -12.38 -1.78
C LEU A 246 6.47 -13.49 -1.55
N GLY A 247 6.34 -14.20 -0.44
CA GLY A 247 7.09 -15.44 -0.20
C GLY A 247 6.68 -16.53 -1.19
N LYS A 248 7.63 -17.41 -1.54
CA LYS A 248 7.41 -18.48 -2.53
C LYS A 248 6.54 -19.63 -2.02
N GLU A 249 6.42 -19.80 -0.71
CA GLU A 249 5.85 -21.01 -0.09
C GLU A 249 4.38 -20.89 0.33
N VAL A 250 3.82 -19.68 0.37
CA VAL A 250 2.46 -19.45 0.88
C VAL A 250 1.59 -18.80 -0.19
N THR A 251 0.38 -19.32 -0.38
CA THR A 251 -0.56 -18.70 -1.30
C THR A 251 -1.10 -17.39 -0.75
N ILE A 252 -1.35 -16.42 -1.64
CA ILE A 252 -1.95 -15.12 -1.24
C ILE A 252 -3.25 -15.36 -0.47
N GLN A 253 -4.06 -16.33 -0.91
CA GLN A 253 -5.36 -16.61 -0.29
C GLN A 253 -5.23 -17.13 1.15
N ASP A 254 -4.24 -17.97 1.43
CA ASP A 254 -4.01 -18.51 2.78
C ASP A 254 -3.54 -17.40 3.73
N LEU A 255 -2.61 -16.54 3.26
CA LEU A 255 -2.16 -15.37 4.02
C LEU A 255 -3.34 -14.44 4.35
N LEU A 256 -4.14 -14.07 3.36
CA LEU A 256 -5.26 -13.19 3.57
C LEU A 256 -6.33 -13.82 4.46
N LYS A 257 -6.61 -15.11 4.31
CA LYS A 257 -7.54 -15.85 5.17
C LYS A 257 -7.07 -15.86 6.61
N TYR A 258 -5.77 -16.08 6.85
CA TYR A 258 -5.19 -16.10 8.19
C TYR A 258 -5.23 -14.72 8.84
N TYR A 259 -4.69 -13.69 8.19
CA TYR A 259 -4.56 -12.35 8.80
C TYR A 259 -5.85 -11.54 8.78
N MET A 260 -6.70 -11.68 7.77
CA MET A 260 -7.86 -10.81 7.52
C MET A 260 -9.21 -11.54 7.62
N GLY A 261 -9.19 -12.87 7.75
CA GLY A 261 -10.37 -13.71 7.87
C GLY A 261 -11.02 -13.68 9.27
N LYS A 262 -11.99 -14.57 9.48
CA LYS A 262 -12.77 -14.67 10.74
C LYS A 262 -12.15 -15.59 11.80
N ASN A 263 -10.95 -16.11 11.59
CA ASN A 263 -10.23 -17.05 12.46
C ASN A 263 -9.59 -16.36 13.68
N THR A 264 -10.37 -15.64 14.46
CA THR A 264 -9.90 -14.82 15.59
C THR A 264 -9.15 -15.65 16.63
N LYS A 265 -9.58 -16.89 16.89
CA LYS A 265 -8.97 -17.76 17.89
C LYS A 265 -7.52 -18.12 17.53
N GLU A 266 -7.28 -18.59 16.30
CA GLU A 266 -5.93 -18.96 15.84
C GLU A 266 -4.95 -17.77 15.92
N ARG A 267 -5.42 -16.58 15.59
CA ARG A 267 -4.60 -15.35 15.71
C ARG A 267 -4.34 -14.97 17.18
N GLN A 268 -5.32 -15.16 18.04
CA GLN A 268 -5.16 -14.92 19.47
C GLN A 268 -4.14 -15.87 20.07
N ASP A 269 -4.22 -17.15 19.74
CA ASP A 269 -3.27 -18.18 20.19
C ASP A 269 -1.85 -17.83 19.69
N PHE A 270 -1.70 -17.46 18.41
CA PHE A 270 -0.42 -17.01 17.85
C PHE A 270 0.16 -15.80 18.59
N ILE A 271 -0.68 -14.79 18.91
CA ILE A 271 -0.22 -13.60 19.64
C ILE A 271 0.26 -13.99 21.04
N ILE A 272 -0.47 -14.87 21.74
CA ILE A 272 -0.11 -15.32 23.08
C ILE A 272 1.22 -16.09 23.05
N GLU A 273 1.40 -17.00 22.08
CA GLU A 273 2.61 -17.81 21.93
C GLU A 273 3.86 -17.00 21.56
N ASN A 274 3.66 -15.87 20.83
CA ASN A 274 4.74 -15.04 20.34
C ASN A 274 4.86 -13.70 21.08
N LEU A 275 4.12 -13.51 22.18
CA LEU A 275 4.15 -12.29 22.95
C LEU A 275 5.54 -12.07 23.55
N ARG A 276 6.20 -10.98 23.16
CA ARG A 276 7.43 -10.54 23.82
C ARG A 276 7.05 -9.36 24.72
N VAL A 277 7.31 -9.50 26.00
CA VAL A 277 7.20 -8.40 26.95
C VAL A 277 8.49 -7.60 26.84
N GLU A 278 8.45 -6.44 26.23
CA GLU A 278 9.53 -5.46 26.36
C GLU A 278 9.38 -4.85 27.75
N GLU A 279 10.38 -4.99 28.58
CA GLU A 279 10.45 -4.21 29.82
C GLU A 279 10.57 -2.75 29.41
N ASP A 280 9.54 -1.95 29.77
CA ASP A 280 9.66 -0.50 29.69
C ASP A 280 10.87 -0.11 30.56
N ILE A 281 11.98 0.26 29.92
CA ILE A 281 13.07 0.90 30.61
C ILE A 281 12.52 2.25 31.06
N ILE A 282 12.02 2.29 32.29
CA ILE A 282 11.70 3.53 32.98
C ILE A 282 13.05 4.23 33.10
N ASP A 283 13.26 5.24 32.25
CA ASP A 283 14.39 6.14 32.35
C ASP A 283 14.35 6.80 33.74
N ALA A 284 15.27 6.41 34.62
CA ALA A 284 15.49 7.01 35.92
C ALA A 284 16.39 8.25 35.78
#